data_e6e2067973ac000d44636661a5c42e9f
#
_entry.id   e6e2067973ac000d44636661a5c42e9f
#
_cell.length_a   1.000
_cell.length_b   1.000
_cell.length_c   1.000
_cell.angle_alpha   90.00
_cell.angle_beta   90.00
_cell.angle_gamma   90.00
#
_symmetry.space_group_name_H-M   'P 1'
#
loop_
_entity.id
_entity.type
_entity.pdbx_description
1 polymer ?
#
loop_
_entity_poly.entity_id
_entity_poly.type
_entity_poly.pdbx_seq_one_letter_code
_entity_poly.pdbx_strand_id
1 'polypeptide(L)'
;MRLYLMRHGPAIDRDDPDCPPEAERYLTTKGIERTREAAKCLAEIGIAPAVLLTSPFVRAVQTGEIVCEVLGVEPKNLHATDALKPEAKPSRIAEELARLDKAEAICFGHAPHLDDFIAYAFGAAAPMTTLKKAGVACLDVTTFSPLTAQLRWLLTPKLLRSLGS
;
A
#
# COMPACT_ATOMS: atom_id res chain seq x y z
N MET A 1 -13.32 8.31 5.07
CA MET A 1 -12.34 8.06 3.97
C MET A 1 -12.21 6.57 3.74
N ARG A 2 -12.31 6.12 2.50
CA ARG A 2 -11.90 4.76 2.14
C ARG A 2 -10.41 4.71 1.88
N LEU A 3 -9.70 3.86 2.61
CA LEU A 3 -8.24 3.78 2.57
C LEU A 3 -7.81 2.38 2.13
N TYR A 4 -7.02 2.31 1.08
CA TYR A 4 -6.39 1.09 0.64
C TYR A 4 -4.90 1.10 1.03
N LEU A 5 -4.46 0.04 1.68
CA LEU A 5 -3.08 -0.16 2.09
C LEU A 5 -2.50 -1.32 1.27
N MET A 6 -1.57 -1.02 0.39
CA MET A 6 -0.93 -2.02 -0.47
C MET A 6 0.54 -2.17 -0.11
N ARG A 7 0.93 -3.38 0.27
CA ARG A 7 2.35 -3.69 0.43
C ARG A 7 3.01 -3.80 -0.94
N HIS A 8 4.23 -3.25 -1.08
CA HIS A 8 5.01 -3.36 -2.31
C HIS A 8 5.10 -4.81 -2.83
N GLY A 9 5.23 -4.96 -4.14
CA GLY A 9 5.41 -6.25 -4.81
C GLY A 9 6.72 -6.96 -4.42
N PRO A 10 6.92 -8.21 -4.83
CA PRO A 10 8.20 -8.91 -4.68
C PRO A 10 9.37 -8.11 -5.26
N ALA A 11 10.39 -7.86 -4.45
CA ALA A 11 11.61 -7.14 -4.81
C ALA A 11 12.82 -8.07 -4.76
N ILE A 12 13.94 -7.66 -5.38
CA ILE A 12 15.21 -8.36 -5.31
C ILE A 12 15.53 -8.78 -3.88
N ASP A 13 16.05 -10.00 -3.68
CA ASP A 13 16.32 -10.51 -2.34
C ASP A 13 17.51 -9.78 -1.71
N ARG A 14 17.53 -9.66 -0.39
CA ARG A 14 18.64 -9.04 0.34
C ARG A 14 19.93 -9.85 0.22
N ASP A 15 19.80 -11.17 0.08
CA ASP A 15 20.92 -12.09 -0.03
C ASP A 15 21.44 -12.24 -1.47
N ASP A 16 20.81 -11.55 -2.43
CA ASP A 16 21.27 -11.52 -3.82
C ASP A 16 22.57 -10.71 -3.91
N PRO A 17 23.65 -11.24 -4.54
CA PRO A 17 24.93 -10.55 -4.68
C PRO A 17 24.82 -9.21 -5.42
N ASP A 18 23.83 -9.02 -6.26
CA ASP A 18 23.57 -7.78 -6.99
C ASP A 18 22.54 -6.88 -6.30
N CYS A 19 22.19 -7.18 -5.03
CA CYS A 19 21.20 -6.42 -4.29
C CYS A 19 21.72 -5.00 -3.96
N PRO A 20 21.05 -3.94 -4.42
CA PRO A 20 21.42 -2.57 -4.10
C PRO A 20 21.07 -2.23 -2.63
N PRO A 21 21.46 -1.04 -2.13
CA PRO A 21 21.06 -0.57 -0.80
C PRO A 21 19.56 -0.68 -0.56
N GLU A 22 19.14 -0.87 0.69
CA GLU A 22 17.76 -1.22 1.07
C GLU A 22 16.69 -0.29 0.46
N ALA A 23 16.97 1.02 0.36
CA ALA A 23 16.03 1.98 -0.22
C ALA A 23 15.90 1.83 -1.76
N GLU A 24 16.93 1.31 -2.41
CA GLU A 24 17.06 1.20 -3.86
C GLU A 24 16.63 -0.17 -4.40
N ARG A 25 16.30 -1.12 -3.52
CA ARG A 25 15.83 -2.44 -3.92
C ARG A 25 14.58 -2.33 -4.79
N TYR A 26 14.66 -2.85 -5.99
CA TYR A 26 13.64 -2.77 -7.05
C TYR A 26 12.79 -4.04 -7.12
N LEU A 27 11.62 -3.94 -7.78
CA LEU A 27 10.76 -5.08 -8.04
C LEU A 27 11.45 -6.07 -9.02
N THR A 28 11.33 -7.36 -8.72
CA THR A 28 11.70 -8.41 -9.69
C THR A 28 10.68 -8.48 -10.83
N THR A 29 11.01 -9.13 -11.95
CA THR A 29 10.05 -9.40 -13.03
C THR A 29 8.76 -10.02 -12.50
N LYS A 30 8.86 -11.03 -11.63
CA LYS A 30 7.72 -11.64 -10.94
C LYS A 30 6.98 -10.64 -10.03
N GLY A 31 7.71 -9.69 -9.43
CA GLY A 31 7.11 -8.62 -8.62
C GLY A 31 6.27 -7.67 -9.46
N ILE A 32 6.76 -7.28 -10.62
CA ILE A 32 6.05 -6.44 -11.59
C ILE A 32 4.76 -7.14 -12.06
N GLU A 33 4.87 -8.40 -12.48
CA GLU A 33 3.72 -9.21 -12.93
C GLU A 33 2.64 -9.32 -11.83
N ARG A 34 3.02 -9.71 -10.61
CA ARG A 34 2.09 -9.85 -9.49
C ARG A 34 1.45 -8.54 -9.07
N THR A 35 2.19 -7.44 -9.14
CA THR A 35 1.66 -6.11 -8.85
C THR A 35 0.63 -5.72 -9.91
N ARG A 36 0.92 -5.97 -11.18
CA ARG A 36 0.00 -5.69 -12.30
C ARG A 36 -1.27 -6.51 -12.22
N GLU A 37 -1.19 -7.79 -11.86
CA GLU A 37 -2.36 -8.65 -11.62
C GLU A 37 -3.22 -8.12 -10.46
N ALA A 38 -2.60 -7.73 -9.35
CA ALA A 38 -3.31 -7.13 -8.23
C ALA A 38 -3.99 -5.81 -8.63
N ALA A 39 -3.29 -4.95 -9.39
CA ALA A 39 -3.83 -3.69 -9.87
C ALA A 39 -5.05 -3.88 -10.80
N LYS A 40 -5.02 -4.88 -11.69
CA LYS A 40 -6.16 -5.22 -12.56
C LYS A 40 -7.39 -5.58 -11.74
N CYS A 41 -7.22 -6.42 -10.70
CA CYS A 41 -8.32 -6.75 -9.79
C CYS A 41 -8.87 -5.50 -9.09
N LEU A 42 -8.01 -4.58 -8.64
CA LEU A 42 -8.45 -3.31 -8.06
C LEU A 42 -9.28 -2.48 -9.04
N ALA A 43 -8.89 -2.47 -10.33
CA ALA A 43 -9.66 -1.81 -11.39
C ALA A 43 -11.04 -2.46 -11.60
N GLU A 44 -11.10 -3.79 -11.64
CA GLU A 44 -12.34 -4.55 -11.85
C GLU A 44 -13.35 -4.36 -10.71
N ILE A 45 -12.88 -4.23 -9.46
CA ILE A 45 -13.75 -3.92 -8.32
C ILE A 45 -14.05 -2.42 -8.17
N GLY A 46 -13.65 -1.60 -9.15
CA GLY A 46 -14.04 -0.19 -9.27
C GLY A 46 -13.31 0.76 -8.31
N ILE A 47 -12.07 0.44 -7.91
CA ILE A 47 -11.27 1.34 -7.07
C ILE A 47 -10.78 2.53 -7.91
N ALA A 48 -11.13 3.75 -7.47
CA ALA A 48 -10.79 5.00 -8.13
C ALA A 48 -10.26 6.03 -7.13
N PRO A 49 -9.04 5.84 -6.60
CA PRO A 49 -8.50 6.70 -5.54
C PRO A 49 -8.26 8.13 -6.04
N ALA A 50 -8.65 9.11 -5.23
CA ALA A 50 -8.41 10.52 -5.51
C ALA A 50 -6.95 10.94 -5.23
N VAL A 51 -6.22 10.16 -4.43
CA VAL A 51 -4.82 10.38 -4.09
C VAL A 51 -4.09 9.06 -3.86
N LEU A 52 -2.86 9.01 -4.33
CA LEU A 52 -1.96 7.89 -4.13
C LEU A 52 -0.71 8.36 -3.39
N LEU A 53 -0.43 7.73 -2.24
CA LEU A 53 0.76 7.99 -1.44
C LEU A 53 1.71 6.79 -1.51
N THR A 54 3.01 7.02 -1.62
CA THR A 54 4.00 5.94 -1.63
C THR A 54 5.17 6.22 -0.69
N SER A 55 5.74 5.18 -0.11
CA SER A 55 7.08 5.25 0.46
C SER A 55 8.07 5.68 -0.64
N PRO A 56 9.11 6.47 -0.32
CA PRO A 56 10.13 6.85 -1.28
C PRO A 56 11.06 5.68 -1.70
N PHE A 57 10.95 4.50 -1.08
CA PHE A 57 11.74 3.33 -1.46
C PHE A 57 11.34 2.80 -2.83
N VAL A 58 12.32 2.53 -3.69
CA VAL A 58 12.13 2.21 -5.12
C VAL A 58 11.04 1.16 -5.36
N ARG A 59 11.04 0.04 -4.63
CA ARG A 59 10.02 -1.01 -4.78
C ARG A 59 8.58 -0.56 -4.49
N ALA A 60 8.41 0.41 -3.60
CA ALA A 60 7.08 0.97 -3.29
C ALA A 60 6.65 1.96 -4.37
N VAL A 61 7.56 2.81 -4.84
CA VAL A 61 7.32 3.73 -5.97
C VAL A 61 6.93 2.94 -7.21
N GLN A 62 7.71 1.94 -7.60
CA GLN A 62 7.40 1.07 -8.75
C GLN A 62 6.04 0.37 -8.62
N THR A 63 5.68 -0.06 -7.39
CA THR A 63 4.35 -0.63 -7.13
C THR A 63 3.26 0.39 -7.40
N GLY A 64 3.43 1.62 -6.91
CA GLY A 64 2.48 2.73 -7.14
C GLY A 64 2.38 3.11 -8.61
N GLU A 65 3.48 3.20 -9.34
CA GLU A 65 3.51 3.50 -10.77
C GLU A 65 2.74 2.47 -11.60
N ILE A 66 2.93 1.17 -11.30
CA ILE A 66 2.18 0.09 -11.96
C ILE A 66 0.68 0.21 -11.69
N VAL A 67 0.30 0.53 -10.45
CA VAL A 67 -1.11 0.73 -10.09
C VAL A 67 -1.68 1.97 -10.79
N CYS A 68 -0.94 3.08 -10.86
CA CYS A 68 -1.34 4.27 -11.62
C CYS A 68 -1.62 3.91 -13.08
N GLU A 69 -0.69 3.21 -13.72
CA GLU A 69 -0.82 2.78 -15.12
C GLU A 69 -2.11 1.97 -15.35
N VAL A 70 -2.37 0.97 -14.49
CA VAL A 70 -3.52 0.07 -14.66
C VAL A 70 -4.84 0.76 -14.33
N LEU A 71 -4.87 1.64 -13.33
CA LEU A 71 -6.08 2.40 -12.95
C LEU A 71 -6.33 3.62 -13.85
N GLY A 72 -5.43 3.93 -14.79
CA GLY A 72 -5.52 5.12 -15.63
C GLY A 72 -5.34 6.43 -14.85
N VAL A 73 -4.60 6.40 -13.75
CA VAL A 73 -4.29 7.58 -12.93
C VAL A 73 -2.98 8.19 -13.41
N GLU A 74 -2.96 9.52 -13.60
CA GLU A 74 -1.74 10.19 -14.01
C GLU A 74 -0.62 10.06 -12.95
N PRO A 75 0.63 9.76 -13.34
CA PRO A 75 1.76 9.57 -12.42
C PRO A 75 2.01 10.75 -11.47
N LYS A 76 1.66 11.98 -11.86
CA LYS A 76 1.76 13.18 -11.02
C LYS A 76 0.89 13.12 -9.75
N ASN A 77 -0.10 12.22 -9.71
CA ASN A 77 -0.97 12.01 -8.55
C ASN A 77 -0.41 10.98 -7.56
N LEU A 78 0.75 10.38 -7.86
CA LEU A 78 1.50 9.52 -6.95
C LEU A 78 2.51 10.38 -6.17
N HIS A 79 2.28 10.56 -4.88
CA HIS A 79 3.11 11.42 -4.03
C HIS A 79 3.94 10.58 -3.06
N ALA A 80 5.26 10.75 -3.11
CA ALA A 80 6.16 10.09 -2.16
C ALA A 80 6.12 10.81 -0.80
N THR A 81 6.07 10.03 0.28
CA THR A 81 6.07 10.55 1.64
C THR A 81 6.92 9.69 2.58
N ASP A 82 7.66 10.34 3.46
CA ASP A 82 8.43 9.71 4.52
C ASP A 82 7.56 9.04 5.59
N ALA A 83 6.27 9.38 5.65
CA ALA A 83 5.32 8.75 6.55
C ALA A 83 5.09 7.26 6.24
N LEU A 84 5.42 6.81 5.02
CA LEU A 84 5.29 5.42 4.57
C LEU A 84 6.61 4.64 4.56
N LYS A 85 7.73 5.20 5.06
CA LYS A 85 8.98 4.48 5.27
C LYS A 85 8.80 3.35 6.30
N PRO A 86 9.58 2.25 6.19
CA PRO A 86 9.45 1.10 7.10
C PRO A 86 9.57 1.42 8.58
N GLU A 87 10.40 2.43 8.92
CA GLU A 87 10.69 2.87 10.28
C GLU A 87 9.81 4.02 10.78
N ALA A 88 8.89 4.53 9.94
CA ALA A 88 8.04 5.63 10.32
C ALA A 88 6.99 5.22 11.38
N LYS A 89 6.57 6.17 12.20
CA LYS A 89 5.49 5.93 13.16
C LYS A 89 4.14 5.87 12.42
N PRO A 90 3.24 4.92 12.74
CA PRO A 90 1.91 4.82 12.15
C PRO A 90 1.09 6.12 12.23
N SER A 91 1.24 6.89 13.31
CA SER A 91 0.54 8.17 13.48
C SER A 91 0.82 9.18 12.35
N ARG A 92 2.02 9.14 11.74
CA ARG A 92 2.38 10.06 10.66
C ARG A 92 1.54 9.86 9.41
N ILE A 93 1.17 8.61 9.08
CA ILE A 93 0.24 8.34 7.97
C ILE A 93 -1.13 8.94 8.28
N ALA A 94 -1.63 8.74 9.50
CA ALA A 94 -2.93 9.29 9.92
C ALA A 94 -2.96 10.83 9.83
N GLU A 95 -1.91 11.49 10.31
CA GLU A 95 -1.76 12.95 10.26
C GLU A 95 -1.74 13.47 8.82
N GLU A 96 -1.06 12.77 7.91
CA GLU A 96 -0.97 13.16 6.51
C GLU A 96 -2.31 12.95 5.79
N LEU A 97 -2.94 11.80 5.98
CA LEU A 97 -4.25 11.50 5.40
C LEU A 97 -5.35 12.45 5.90
N ALA A 98 -5.29 12.86 7.16
CA ALA A 98 -6.24 13.81 7.74
C ALA A 98 -6.23 15.18 7.04
N ARG A 99 -5.08 15.59 6.49
CA ARG A 99 -4.91 16.88 5.79
C ARG A 99 -5.40 16.83 4.34
N LEU A 100 -5.61 15.66 3.78
CA LEU A 100 -5.92 15.52 2.36
C LEU A 100 -7.39 15.77 2.03
N ASP A 101 -8.29 15.60 2.99
CA ASP A 101 -9.76 15.74 2.85
C ASP A 101 -10.29 15.07 1.57
N LYS A 102 -9.92 13.80 1.36
CA LYS A 102 -10.30 13.00 0.20
C LYS A 102 -11.19 11.82 0.59
N ALA A 103 -12.11 11.46 -0.30
CA ALA A 103 -13.01 10.34 -0.07
C ALA A 103 -12.30 8.99 -0.13
N GLU A 104 -11.33 8.85 -1.04
CA GLU A 104 -10.54 7.62 -1.25
C GLU A 104 -9.06 7.91 -1.41
N ALA A 105 -8.22 7.07 -0.79
CA ALA A 105 -6.78 7.11 -0.90
C ALA A 105 -6.19 5.70 -0.97
N ILE A 106 -5.05 5.56 -1.65
CA ILE A 106 -4.25 4.34 -1.62
C ILE A 106 -2.84 4.67 -1.16
N CYS A 107 -2.30 3.85 -0.24
CA CYS A 107 -0.95 3.97 0.30
C CYS A 107 -0.12 2.74 -0.04
N PHE A 108 1.06 2.96 -0.64
CA PHE A 108 2.03 1.90 -0.96
C PHE A 108 3.17 1.92 0.04
N GLY A 109 3.36 0.81 0.75
CA GLY A 109 4.34 0.75 1.82
C GLY A 109 4.88 -0.65 2.09
N HIS A 110 5.28 -0.88 3.32
CA HIS A 110 6.05 -2.02 3.77
C HIS A 110 5.36 -2.75 4.94
N ALA A 111 5.64 -4.03 5.11
CA ALA A 111 5.39 -4.72 6.36
C ALA A 111 6.71 -4.78 7.17
N PRO A 112 6.64 -4.64 8.51
CA PRO A 112 5.44 -4.64 9.35
C PRO A 112 4.69 -3.29 9.43
N HIS A 113 5.25 -2.18 8.95
CA HIS A 113 4.74 -0.81 9.15
C HIS A 113 3.24 -0.64 8.78
N LEU A 114 2.77 -1.21 7.66
CA LEU A 114 1.34 -1.15 7.30
C LEU A 114 0.47 -2.00 8.24
N ASP A 115 0.98 -3.12 8.75
CA ASP A 115 0.29 -3.94 9.75
C ASP A 115 0.23 -3.21 11.10
N ASP A 116 1.29 -2.47 11.47
CA ASP A 116 1.31 -1.60 12.65
C ASP A 116 0.31 -0.45 12.51
N PHE A 117 0.17 0.13 11.31
CA PHE A 117 -0.84 1.16 11.05
C PHE A 117 -2.27 0.61 11.21
N ILE A 118 -2.54 -0.59 10.71
CA ILE A 118 -3.84 -1.24 10.87
C ILE A 118 -4.12 -1.46 12.38
N ALA A 119 -3.15 -1.97 13.13
CA ALA A 119 -3.29 -2.14 14.58
C ALA A 119 -3.56 -0.80 15.29
N TYR A 120 -2.82 0.24 14.94
CA TYR A 120 -3.01 1.59 15.47
C TYR A 120 -4.43 2.13 15.19
N ALA A 121 -4.94 1.91 13.96
CA ALA A 121 -6.28 2.35 13.57
C ALA A 121 -7.42 1.62 14.32
N PHE A 122 -7.14 0.44 14.87
CA PHE A 122 -8.08 -0.33 15.69
C PHE A 122 -7.86 -0.20 17.20
N GLY A 123 -6.89 0.62 17.61
CA GLY A 123 -6.52 0.74 19.02
C GLY A 123 -5.92 -0.56 19.60
N ALA A 124 -5.36 -1.44 18.75
CA ALA A 124 -4.75 -2.69 19.17
C ALA A 124 -3.31 -2.47 19.64
N ALA A 125 -2.90 -3.21 20.66
CA ALA A 125 -1.56 -3.11 21.23
C ALA A 125 -0.46 -3.75 20.33
N ALA A 126 -0.86 -4.61 19.39
CA ALA A 126 0.06 -5.30 18.48
C ALA A 126 -0.61 -5.60 17.13
N PRO A 127 0.16 -5.81 16.06
CA PRO A 127 -0.37 -6.17 14.75
C PRO A 127 -1.23 -7.44 14.79
N MET A 128 -2.39 -7.38 14.14
CA MET A 128 -3.34 -8.49 14.01
C MET A 128 -3.40 -9.01 12.57
N THR A 129 -2.68 -8.38 11.66
CA THR A 129 -2.66 -8.72 10.23
C THR A 129 -1.25 -9.07 9.79
N THR A 130 -1.14 -9.70 8.62
CA THR A 130 0.13 -9.91 7.93
C THR A 130 -0.07 -9.68 6.45
N LEU A 131 0.13 -8.44 6.02
CA LEU A 131 -0.01 -8.05 4.63
C LEU A 131 1.06 -8.73 3.78
N LYS A 132 0.67 -9.53 2.80
CA LYS A 132 1.60 -10.20 1.87
C LYS A 132 2.10 -9.20 0.81
N LYS A 133 3.30 -9.42 0.25
CA LYS A 133 3.83 -8.62 -0.88
C LYS A 133 2.80 -8.58 -2.02
N ALA A 134 2.46 -7.40 -2.53
CA ALA A 134 1.36 -7.13 -3.45
C ALA A 134 -0.05 -7.49 -2.90
N GLY A 135 -0.21 -7.67 -1.59
CA GLY A 135 -1.51 -7.78 -0.94
C GLY A 135 -2.07 -6.40 -0.60
N VAL A 136 -3.39 -6.33 -0.45
CA VAL A 136 -4.12 -5.08 -0.20
C VAL A 136 -5.10 -5.26 0.96
N ALA A 137 -5.15 -4.28 1.86
CA ALA A 137 -6.19 -4.13 2.86
C ALA A 137 -7.04 -2.89 2.55
N CYS A 138 -8.35 -2.98 2.74
CA CYS A 138 -9.27 -1.87 2.63
C CYS A 138 -9.84 -1.53 3.99
N LEU A 139 -9.74 -0.27 4.38
CA LEU A 139 -10.26 0.28 5.63
C LEU A 139 -11.29 1.37 5.32
N ASP A 140 -12.35 1.42 6.12
CA ASP A 140 -13.19 2.62 6.23
C ASP A 140 -12.72 3.42 7.45
N VAL A 141 -12.01 4.53 7.22
CA VAL A 141 -11.57 5.44 8.27
C VAL A 141 -12.71 6.37 8.63
N THR A 142 -13.16 6.29 9.90
CA THR A 142 -14.28 7.08 10.42
C THR A 142 -13.81 8.42 10.96
N THR A 143 -12.73 8.42 11.74
CA THR A 143 -12.13 9.63 12.31
C THR A 143 -10.62 9.54 12.27
N PHE A 144 -9.93 10.68 12.24
CA PHE A 144 -8.47 10.78 12.29
C PHE A 144 -7.94 11.23 13.65
N SER A 145 -8.78 11.78 14.52
CA SER A 145 -8.39 12.24 15.85
C SER A 145 -9.50 11.95 16.88
N PRO A 146 -9.41 10.87 17.65
CA PRO A 146 -8.46 9.76 17.49
C PRO A 146 -8.68 9.00 16.18
N LEU A 147 -7.65 8.33 15.69
CA LEU A 147 -7.80 7.49 14.50
C LEU A 147 -8.68 6.29 14.84
N THR A 148 -9.77 6.12 14.08
CA THR A 148 -10.64 4.94 14.14
C THR A 148 -11.01 4.47 12.75
N ALA A 149 -10.99 3.18 12.55
CA ALA A 149 -11.31 2.57 11.26
C ALA A 149 -11.97 1.20 11.43
N GLN A 150 -12.59 0.72 10.35
CA GLN A 150 -13.11 -0.63 10.22
C GLN A 150 -12.43 -1.33 9.06
N LEU A 151 -12.00 -2.58 9.26
CA LEU A 151 -11.50 -3.43 8.18
C LEU A 151 -12.68 -3.87 7.31
N ARG A 152 -12.65 -3.53 6.03
CA ARG A 152 -13.62 -4.02 5.06
C ARG A 152 -13.22 -5.37 4.49
N TRP A 153 -11.97 -5.46 4.08
CA TRP A 153 -11.38 -6.71 3.58
C TRP A 153 -9.85 -6.62 3.56
N LEU A 154 -9.21 -7.77 3.55
CA LEU A 154 -7.78 -7.95 3.33
C LEU A 154 -7.60 -9.08 2.31
N LEU A 155 -7.02 -8.76 1.17
CA LEU A 155 -6.83 -9.70 0.07
C LEU A 155 -5.35 -10.02 -0.13
N THR A 156 -5.06 -11.30 -0.20
CA THR A 156 -3.73 -11.78 -0.60
C THR A 156 -3.58 -11.73 -2.12
N PRO A 157 -2.36 -11.68 -2.68
CA PRO A 157 -2.16 -11.72 -4.13
C PRO A 157 -2.80 -12.94 -4.80
N LYS A 158 -2.86 -14.07 -4.09
CA LYS A 158 -3.50 -15.29 -4.60
C LYS A 158 -5.01 -15.09 -4.79
N LEU A 159 -5.67 -14.49 -3.82
CA LEU A 159 -7.10 -14.19 -3.90
C LEU A 159 -7.39 -13.11 -4.95
N LEU A 160 -6.57 -12.06 -5.01
CA LEU A 160 -6.70 -11.02 -6.03
C LEU A 160 -6.67 -11.61 -7.46
N ARG A 161 -5.75 -12.53 -7.74
CA ARG A 161 -5.70 -13.21 -9.04
C ARG A 161 -6.91 -14.07 -9.34
N SER A 162 -7.47 -14.75 -8.34
CA SER A 162 -8.65 -15.59 -8.55
C SER A 162 -9.95 -14.81 -8.71
N LEU A 163 -9.96 -13.51 -8.36
CA LEU A 163 -11.12 -12.63 -8.56
C LEU A 163 -11.06 -11.92 -9.92
N GLY A 164 -9.86 -11.73 -10.49
CA GLY A 164 -9.65 -11.05 -11.78
C GLY A 164 -9.51 -12.00 -12.97
N SER A 165 -10.05 -13.20 -12.89
CA SER A 165 -10.02 -14.23 -13.95
C SER A 165 -11.40 -14.56 -14.50
#